data_8c7a668f51ebdc20e28027ad4db98135
#
_entry.id   8c7a668f51ebdc20e28027ad4db98135
#
_cell.length_a   1.000
_cell.length_b   1.000
_cell.length_c   1.000
_cell.angle_alpha   90.00
_cell.angle_beta   90.00
_cell.angle_gamma   90.00
#
_symmetry.space_group_name_H-M   'P 1'
#
loop_
_entity.id
_entity.type
_entity.pdbx_description
1 polymer ?
#
loop_
_entity_poly.entity_id
_entity_poly.type
_entity_poly.pdbx_seq_one_letter_code
_entity_poly.pdbx_strand_id
1 'polypeptide(L)'
;MLDLIVNPYAGRGRAKTDAKKVFEILDANNVKFAPHYTARKKHATEIAYNLTLSGAETIVSVGGDGTIHEIVNGIILARRELEKQGKPFVTRLALIPAGTGNDFMRSANIPLSLEEATNRILSGTAKPVDAIEIDGTYEICFACRGIDVDVVNMVNASKKKTSSSYLKKILLCIFKGIKYDFCIHIDGNEIKTTGIVAAVLNGAVLAGGMHFCSPAKIDDGLLDAIVVEKRNPVSTLITLSKLPTGKGFIDGKIVKHFSGKHVVIETNQPLIDIDGELFENKKFDAKIAPNSINLIL
;
A
#
# COMPACT_ATOMS: atom_id res chain seq x y z
N MET A 1 25.28 9.08 2.82
CA MET A 1 25.34 7.60 2.78
C MET A 1 23.94 7.07 2.61
N LEU A 2 23.73 6.00 1.82
CA LEU A 2 22.41 5.37 1.66
C LEU A 2 22.33 4.13 2.54
N ASP A 3 21.26 3.96 3.29
CA ASP A 3 20.97 2.77 4.09
C ASP A 3 19.95 1.91 3.36
N LEU A 4 20.36 0.77 2.78
CA LEU A 4 19.50 -0.09 1.96
C LEU A 4 18.90 -1.21 2.80
N ILE A 5 17.60 -1.18 3.03
CA ILE A 5 16.88 -2.27 3.68
C ILE A 5 16.44 -3.26 2.61
N VAL A 6 17.10 -4.42 2.59
CA VAL A 6 16.89 -5.46 1.59
C VAL A 6 16.06 -6.60 2.19
N ASN A 7 14.91 -6.89 1.59
CA ASN A 7 14.14 -8.10 1.90
C ASN A 7 14.51 -9.20 0.90
N PRO A 8 15.39 -10.14 1.25
CA PRO A 8 15.89 -11.16 0.31
C PRO A 8 14.79 -12.12 -0.18
N TYR A 9 13.65 -12.18 0.49
CA TYR A 9 12.52 -13.05 0.15
C TYR A 9 11.50 -12.38 -0.78
N ALA A 10 11.56 -11.05 -0.96
CA ALA A 10 10.65 -10.34 -1.85
C ALA A 10 10.80 -10.80 -3.31
N GLY A 11 9.69 -10.65 -4.08
CA GLY A 11 9.67 -11.08 -5.48
C GLY A 11 9.97 -12.58 -5.67
N ARG A 12 9.58 -13.44 -4.69
CA ARG A 12 9.90 -14.88 -4.67
C ARG A 12 11.41 -15.16 -4.62
N GLY A 13 12.15 -14.33 -3.87
CA GLY A 13 13.61 -14.45 -3.72
C GLY A 13 14.43 -13.67 -4.76
N ARG A 14 13.79 -13.05 -5.77
CA ARG A 14 14.49 -12.26 -6.79
C ARG A 14 15.20 -11.04 -6.21
N ALA A 15 14.63 -10.43 -5.17
CA ALA A 15 15.18 -9.23 -4.54
C ALA A 15 16.65 -9.37 -4.10
N LYS A 16 17.11 -10.59 -3.77
CA LYS A 16 18.51 -10.85 -3.45
C LYS A 16 19.45 -10.60 -4.64
N THR A 17 19.01 -10.98 -5.85
CA THR A 17 19.77 -10.74 -7.09
C THR A 17 19.62 -9.30 -7.55
N ASP A 18 18.43 -8.74 -7.43
CA ASP A 18 18.14 -7.36 -7.79
C ASP A 18 18.95 -6.38 -6.92
N ALA A 19 19.11 -6.65 -5.62
CA ALA A 19 19.96 -5.87 -4.73
C ALA A 19 21.43 -5.80 -5.21
N LYS A 20 21.99 -6.92 -5.70
CA LYS A 20 23.36 -6.92 -6.23
C LYS A 20 23.51 -5.97 -7.41
N LYS A 21 22.55 -5.95 -8.34
CA LYS A 21 22.57 -5.03 -9.48
C LYS A 21 22.48 -3.57 -9.01
N VAL A 22 21.65 -3.29 -8.00
CA VAL A 22 21.59 -1.95 -7.40
C VAL A 22 22.93 -1.55 -6.79
N PHE A 23 23.61 -2.46 -6.09
CA PHE A 23 24.95 -2.21 -5.52
C PHE A 23 25.97 -1.90 -6.62
N GLU A 24 25.97 -2.66 -7.71
CA GLU A 24 26.85 -2.41 -8.87
C GLU A 24 26.62 -1.02 -9.47
N ILE A 25 25.36 -0.58 -9.58
CA ILE A 25 25.04 0.77 -10.09
C ILE A 25 25.51 1.84 -9.11
N LEU A 26 25.30 1.66 -7.79
CA LEU A 26 25.74 2.61 -6.77
C LEU A 26 27.27 2.71 -6.71
N ASP A 27 27.99 1.59 -6.76
CA ASP A 27 29.44 1.54 -6.80
C ASP A 27 30.01 2.24 -8.04
N ALA A 28 29.41 2.00 -9.22
CA ALA A 28 29.78 2.66 -10.47
C ALA A 28 29.62 4.19 -10.43
N ASN A 29 28.69 4.67 -9.60
CA ASN A 29 28.46 6.10 -9.36
C ASN A 29 29.22 6.65 -8.12
N ASN A 30 30.11 5.87 -7.51
CA ASN A 30 30.86 6.22 -6.31
C ASN A 30 29.99 6.63 -5.12
N VAL A 31 28.79 6.03 -4.98
CA VAL A 31 27.85 6.32 -3.90
C VAL A 31 28.08 5.37 -2.74
N LYS A 32 28.34 5.93 -1.55
CA LYS A 32 28.51 5.13 -0.32
C LYS A 32 27.16 4.62 0.17
N PHE A 33 27.08 3.32 0.44
CA PHE A 33 25.87 2.68 0.95
C PHE A 33 26.17 1.58 1.98
N ALA A 34 25.16 1.25 2.79
CA ALA A 34 25.19 0.15 3.75
C ALA A 34 23.96 -0.75 3.58
N PRO A 35 24.12 -2.04 3.26
CA PRO A 35 22.99 -2.97 3.15
C PRO A 35 22.60 -3.56 4.50
N HIS A 36 21.31 -3.55 4.80
CA HIS A 36 20.67 -4.16 5.97
C HIS A 36 19.69 -5.22 5.51
N TYR A 37 19.93 -6.50 5.80
CA TYR A 37 19.08 -7.59 5.34
C TYR A 37 18.00 -7.93 6.37
N THR A 38 16.77 -8.05 5.92
CA THR A 38 15.69 -8.55 6.79
C THR A 38 15.79 -10.07 6.95
N ALA A 39 15.52 -10.55 8.18
CA ALA A 39 15.57 -11.97 8.51
C ALA A 39 14.20 -12.57 8.84
N ARG A 40 13.20 -11.74 9.17
CA ARG A 40 11.87 -12.14 9.62
C ARG A 40 10.84 -11.05 9.36
N LYS A 41 9.57 -11.37 9.49
CA LYS A 41 8.47 -10.40 9.45
C LYS A 41 8.69 -9.30 10.51
N LYS A 42 8.34 -8.07 10.20
CA LYS A 42 8.54 -6.84 11.00
C LYS A 42 10.00 -6.46 11.25
N HIS A 43 10.98 -7.16 10.65
CA HIS A 43 12.39 -6.78 10.82
C HIS A 43 12.75 -5.50 10.08
N ALA A 44 12.11 -5.22 8.92
CA ALA A 44 12.32 -3.96 8.22
C ALA A 44 11.81 -2.76 9.04
N THR A 45 10.72 -2.93 9.82
CA THR A 45 10.24 -1.91 10.77
C THR A 45 11.29 -1.57 11.82
N GLU A 46 11.90 -2.58 12.45
CA GLU A 46 12.93 -2.40 13.48
C GLU A 46 14.18 -1.73 12.91
N ILE A 47 14.64 -2.16 11.73
CA ILE A 47 15.80 -1.57 11.07
C ILE A 47 15.51 -0.10 10.72
N ALA A 48 14.39 0.19 10.07
CA ALA A 48 14.02 1.54 9.68
C ALA A 48 13.85 2.47 10.88
N TYR A 49 13.24 1.99 11.97
CA TYR A 49 13.09 2.72 13.22
C TYR A 49 14.46 3.12 13.79
N ASN A 50 15.37 2.16 13.94
CA ASN A 50 16.70 2.41 14.50
C ASN A 50 17.55 3.32 13.61
N LEU A 51 17.52 3.14 12.30
CA LEU A 51 18.22 4.00 11.34
C LEU A 51 17.70 5.44 11.41
N THR A 52 16.39 5.63 11.46
CA THR A 52 15.78 6.96 11.57
C THR A 52 16.16 7.65 12.88
N LEU A 53 16.11 6.93 14.01
CA LEU A 53 16.53 7.49 15.31
C LEU A 53 18.01 7.86 15.34
N SER A 54 18.87 7.12 14.63
CA SER A 54 20.31 7.43 14.52
C SER A 54 20.63 8.53 13.50
N GLY A 55 19.61 9.11 12.84
CA GLY A 55 19.78 10.23 11.92
C GLY A 55 20.16 9.83 10.50
N ALA A 56 19.79 8.62 10.05
CA ALA A 56 19.97 8.21 8.67
C ALA A 56 19.25 9.19 7.72
N GLU A 57 19.99 9.77 6.77
CA GLU A 57 19.43 10.75 5.83
C GLU A 57 18.58 10.12 4.75
N THR A 58 18.94 8.93 4.28
CA THR A 58 18.20 8.25 3.20
C THR A 58 18.17 6.75 3.45
N ILE A 59 16.94 6.24 3.63
CA ILE A 59 16.64 4.82 3.68
C ILE A 59 16.11 4.40 2.31
N VAL A 60 16.67 3.32 1.76
CA VAL A 60 16.26 2.76 0.48
C VAL A 60 15.59 1.41 0.72
N SER A 61 14.33 1.28 0.33
CA SER A 61 13.62 0.00 0.33
C SER A 61 13.99 -0.82 -0.90
N VAL A 62 14.56 -2.02 -0.72
CA VAL A 62 14.75 -3.01 -1.79
C VAL A 62 13.79 -4.17 -1.52
N GLY A 63 12.57 -4.04 -2.02
CA GLY A 63 11.48 -4.98 -1.71
C GLY A 63 10.21 -4.73 -2.50
N GLY A 64 9.09 -5.26 -2.03
CA GLY A 64 7.74 -4.98 -2.53
C GLY A 64 6.92 -4.21 -1.50
N ASP A 65 5.61 -4.07 -1.75
CA ASP A 65 4.68 -3.25 -0.96
C ASP A 65 4.73 -3.61 0.53
N GLY A 66 4.75 -4.89 0.91
CA GLY A 66 4.88 -5.30 2.31
C GLY A 66 6.20 -4.88 2.97
N THR A 67 7.32 -4.79 2.21
CA THR A 67 8.58 -4.28 2.74
C THR A 67 8.51 -2.77 2.92
N ILE A 68 7.89 -2.06 1.99
CA ILE A 68 7.67 -0.62 2.06
C ILE A 68 6.77 -0.31 3.27
N HIS A 69 5.67 -1.06 3.44
CA HIS A 69 4.79 -0.95 4.59
C HIS A 69 5.55 -1.05 5.93
N GLU A 70 6.38 -2.07 6.09
CA GLU A 70 7.19 -2.23 7.30
C GLU A 70 8.14 -1.05 7.53
N ILE A 71 8.85 -0.58 6.48
CA ILE A 71 9.78 0.54 6.55
C ILE A 71 9.06 1.83 6.91
N VAL A 72 7.92 2.10 6.28
CA VAL A 72 7.09 3.28 6.53
C VAL A 72 6.66 3.34 7.99
N ASN A 73 6.18 2.24 8.56
CA ASN A 73 5.83 2.17 9.96
C ASN A 73 7.03 2.47 10.86
N GLY A 74 8.22 1.91 10.56
CA GLY A 74 9.44 2.20 11.30
C GLY A 74 9.83 3.68 11.27
N ILE A 75 9.80 4.30 10.10
CA ILE A 75 10.11 5.72 9.92
C ILE A 75 9.12 6.61 10.68
N ILE A 76 7.81 6.37 10.56
CA ILE A 76 6.78 7.21 11.21
C ILE A 76 6.85 7.08 12.72
N LEU A 77 7.04 5.86 13.25
CA LEU A 77 7.19 5.65 14.68
C LEU A 77 8.43 6.37 15.24
N ALA A 78 9.56 6.28 14.53
CA ALA A 78 10.79 6.98 14.92
C ALA A 78 10.64 8.51 14.82
N ARG A 79 10.00 9.02 13.77
CA ARG A 79 9.69 10.44 13.61
C ARG A 79 8.89 10.96 14.80
N ARG A 80 7.81 10.27 15.20
CA ARG A 80 7.01 10.64 16.37
C ARG A 80 7.84 10.66 17.68
N GLU A 81 8.78 9.74 17.80
CA GLU A 81 9.68 9.72 18.95
C GLU A 81 10.67 10.89 18.94
N LEU A 82 11.25 11.21 17.79
CA LEU A 82 12.11 12.39 17.60
C LEU A 82 11.36 13.70 17.90
N GLU A 83 10.12 13.82 17.41
CA GLU A 83 9.27 14.99 17.65
C GLU A 83 8.99 15.19 19.16
N LYS A 84 8.70 14.11 19.91
CA LYS A 84 8.55 14.17 21.37
C LYS A 84 9.82 14.62 22.09
N GLN A 85 11.00 14.29 21.53
CA GLN A 85 12.30 14.69 22.04
C GLN A 85 12.76 16.05 21.57
N GLY A 86 11.98 16.74 20.72
CA GLY A 86 12.36 18.03 20.10
C GLY A 86 13.54 17.92 19.14
N LYS A 87 13.78 16.72 18.58
CA LYS A 87 14.87 16.47 17.64
C LYS A 87 14.39 16.57 16.17
N PRO A 88 15.24 16.97 15.25
CA PRO A 88 14.87 17.09 13.84
C PRO A 88 14.64 15.71 13.22
N PHE A 89 13.65 15.63 12.32
CA PHE A 89 13.44 14.50 11.42
C PHE A 89 14.01 14.82 10.05
N VAL A 90 14.98 14.05 9.59
CA VAL A 90 15.73 14.31 8.35
C VAL A 90 15.59 13.19 7.32
N THR A 91 15.07 12.02 7.73
CA THR A 91 15.07 10.81 6.93
C THR A 91 14.16 10.94 5.70
N ARG A 92 14.70 10.54 4.56
CA ARG A 92 14.02 10.39 3.27
C ARG A 92 13.90 8.91 2.92
N LEU A 93 12.83 8.52 2.28
CA LEU A 93 12.61 7.17 1.77
C LEU A 93 12.81 7.14 0.25
N ALA A 94 13.50 6.13 -0.24
CA ALA A 94 13.60 5.82 -1.66
C ALA A 94 13.20 4.36 -1.90
N LEU A 95 12.73 4.04 -3.10
CA LEU A 95 12.14 2.74 -3.40
C LEU A 95 12.79 2.08 -4.61
N ILE A 96 13.15 0.80 -4.46
CA ILE A 96 13.63 -0.08 -5.53
C ILE A 96 12.62 -1.22 -5.75
N PRO A 97 12.12 -1.42 -6.98
CA PRO A 97 11.06 -2.37 -7.29
C PRO A 97 11.56 -3.82 -7.31
N ALA A 98 11.53 -4.50 -6.19
CA ALA A 98 11.92 -5.90 -6.08
C ALA A 98 10.76 -6.82 -5.65
N GLY A 99 9.55 -6.29 -5.55
CA GLY A 99 8.31 -7.02 -5.26
C GLY A 99 7.63 -7.62 -6.48
N THR A 100 6.43 -8.16 -6.28
CA THR A 100 5.57 -8.70 -7.35
C THR A 100 4.56 -7.65 -7.84
N GLY A 101 3.92 -6.89 -6.94
CA GLY A 101 2.92 -5.86 -7.24
C GLY A 101 3.59 -4.52 -7.53
N ASN A 102 4.32 -4.01 -6.55
CA ASN A 102 4.91 -2.68 -6.54
C ASN A 102 3.86 -1.58 -6.80
N ASP A 103 2.71 -1.72 -6.15
CA ASP A 103 1.53 -0.91 -6.40
C ASP A 103 1.70 0.52 -5.89
N PHE A 104 2.34 0.70 -4.73
CA PHE A 104 2.67 2.03 -4.24
C PHE A 104 3.64 2.77 -5.17
N MET A 105 4.65 2.07 -5.69
CA MET A 105 5.58 2.68 -6.64
C MET A 105 4.87 3.14 -7.92
N ARG A 106 3.89 2.37 -8.40
CA ARG A 106 3.05 2.75 -9.54
C ARG A 106 2.20 3.99 -9.24
N SER A 107 1.59 4.03 -8.05
CA SER A 107 0.82 5.20 -7.59
C SER A 107 1.69 6.45 -7.44
N ALA A 108 2.94 6.28 -7.02
CA ALA A 108 3.93 7.33 -6.87
C ALA A 108 4.69 7.68 -8.18
N ASN A 109 4.35 7.03 -9.31
CA ASN A 109 5.05 7.19 -10.60
C ASN A 109 6.57 6.94 -10.51
N ILE A 110 6.97 5.98 -9.65
CA ILE A 110 8.37 5.53 -9.56
C ILE A 110 8.61 4.48 -10.64
N PRO A 111 9.72 4.56 -11.40
CA PRO A 111 10.05 3.58 -12.42
C PRO A 111 10.14 2.16 -11.87
N LEU A 112 9.68 1.17 -12.65
CA LEU A 112 9.76 -0.26 -12.28
C LEU A 112 11.03 -0.94 -12.84
N SER A 113 11.85 -0.24 -13.59
CA SER A 113 13.20 -0.65 -13.96
C SER A 113 14.16 -0.41 -12.79
N LEU A 114 15.00 -1.38 -12.44
CA LEU A 114 16.00 -1.26 -11.37
C LEU A 114 16.96 -0.08 -11.63
N GLU A 115 17.41 0.04 -12.88
CA GLU A 115 18.33 1.08 -13.30
C GLU A 115 17.71 2.47 -13.17
N GLU A 116 16.51 2.66 -13.73
CA GLU A 116 15.81 3.95 -13.68
C GLU A 116 15.43 4.33 -12.23
N ALA A 117 14.99 3.36 -11.42
CA ALA A 117 14.67 3.59 -10.01
C ALA A 117 15.92 3.96 -9.21
N THR A 118 17.07 3.30 -9.47
CA THR A 118 18.34 3.63 -8.81
C THR A 118 18.81 5.02 -9.23
N ASN A 119 18.74 5.36 -10.52
CA ASN A 119 19.07 6.70 -11.01
C ASN A 119 18.16 7.78 -10.42
N ARG A 120 16.87 7.46 -10.20
CA ARG A 120 15.93 8.36 -9.52
C ARG A 120 16.37 8.66 -8.07
N ILE A 121 16.96 7.69 -7.37
CA ILE A 121 17.50 7.92 -6.01
C ILE A 121 18.64 8.94 -6.04
N LEU A 122 19.47 8.92 -7.07
CA LEU A 122 20.63 9.81 -7.21
C LEU A 122 20.27 11.24 -7.63
N SER A 123 19.21 11.41 -8.40
CA SER A 123 18.84 12.69 -9.02
C SER A 123 17.51 13.26 -8.53
N GLY A 124 16.68 12.46 -7.84
CA GLY A 124 15.34 12.87 -7.42
C GLY A 124 15.33 13.80 -6.20
N THR A 125 14.21 14.45 -6.01
CA THR A 125 13.95 15.31 -4.86
C THR A 125 12.94 14.66 -3.93
N ALA A 126 13.14 14.82 -2.63
CA ALA A 126 12.19 14.33 -1.65
C ALA A 126 10.96 15.25 -1.57
N LYS A 127 9.77 14.65 -1.63
CA LYS A 127 8.50 15.32 -1.41
C LYS A 127 7.74 14.64 -0.26
N PRO A 128 7.00 15.40 0.54
CA PRO A 128 6.14 14.81 1.55
C PRO A 128 5.02 14.02 0.87
N VAL A 129 4.73 12.82 1.41
CA VAL A 129 3.61 12.00 1.03
C VAL A 129 2.83 11.57 2.26
N ASP A 130 1.56 11.26 2.06
CA ASP A 130 0.62 10.92 3.11
C ASP A 130 0.64 9.42 3.41
N ALA A 131 0.01 9.04 4.53
CA ALA A 131 -0.28 7.66 4.89
C ALA A 131 -1.70 7.56 5.45
N ILE A 132 -2.24 6.35 5.46
CA ILE A 132 -3.50 6.02 6.15
C ILE A 132 -3.13 5.57 7.56
N GLU A 133 -3.68 6.17 8.60
CA GLU A 133 -3.57 5.69 9.98
C GLU A 133 -4.82 4.87 10.32
N ILE A 134 -4.63 3.59 10.69
CA ILE A 134 -5.69 2.71 11.19
C ILE A 134 -5.20 2.06 12.48
N ASP A 135 -5.82 2.39 13.61
CA ASP A 135 -5.54 1.79 14.91
C ASP A 135 -4.03 1.79 15.26
N GLY A 136 -3.37 2.93 15.00
CA GLY A 136 -1.94 3.13 15.28
C GLY A 136 -0.97 2.44 14.33
N THR A 137 -1.47 1.84 13.26
CA THR A 137 -0.68 1.29 12.14
C THR A 137 -0.79 2.22 10.94
N TYR A 138 0.27 2.32 10.14
CA TYR A 138 0.33 3.19 8.97
C TYR A 138 0.37 2.39 7.68
N GLU A 139 -0.54 2.71 6.79
CA GLU A 139 -0.69 2.09 5.47
C GLU A 139 -0.43 3.11 4.37
N ILE A 140 0.12 2.65 3.27
CA ILE A 140 0.46 3.53 2.15
C ILE A 140 -0.37 3.26 0.90
N CYS A 141 -0.99 2.07 0.80
CA CYS A 141 -1.79 1.69 -0.35
C CYS A 141 -3.28 1.72 -0.02
N PHE A 142 -3.76 0.77 0.79
CA PHE A 142 -5.19 0.62 1.02
C PHE A 142 -5.53 -0.17 2.28
N ALA A 143 -6.79 -0.02 2.69
CA ALA A 143 -7.48 -0.94 3.59
C ALA A 143 -8.90 -1.17 3.10
N CYS A 144 -9.44 -2.38 3.27
CA CYS A 144 -10.78 -2.69 2.80
C CYS A 144 -11.54 -3.71 3.65
N ARG A 145 -12.85 -3.74 3.42
CA ARG A 145 -13.79 -4.79 3.87
C ARG A 145 -14.62 -5.27 2.69
N GLY A 146 -15.09 -6.51 2.74
CA GLY A 146 -15.94 -7.10 1.72
C GLY A 146 -15.33 -8.35 1.09
N ILE A 147 -15.61 -8.60 -0.18
CA ILE A 147 -15.22 -9.86 -0.85
C ILE A 147 -13.71 -10.04 -0.94
N ASP A 148 -12.93 -8.99 -0.90
CA ASP A 148 -11.47 -9.11 -0.94
C ASP A 148 -10.94 -9.85 0.29
N VAL A 149 -11.45 -9.51 1.48
CA VAL A 149 -11.20 -10.22 2.73
C VAL A 149 -11.53 -11.70 2.62
N ASP A 150 -12.69 -12.04 2.04
CA ASP A 150 -13.09 -13.44 1.84
C ASP A 150 -12.14 -14.17 0.88
N VAL A 151 -11.76 -13.48 -0.19
CA VAL A 151 -10.85 -14.04 -1.21
C VAL A 151 -9.46 -14.28 -0.61
N VAL A 152 -8.90 -13.31 0.12
CA VAL A 152 -7.61 -13.45 0.80
C VAL A 152 -7.66 -14.62 1.80
N ASN A 153 -8.72 -14.71 2.60
CA ASN A 153 -8.92 -15.82 3.56
C ASN A 153 -8.98 -17.17 2.84
N MET A 154 -9.77 -17.28 1.76
CA MET A 154 -9.85 -18.50 0.94
C MET A 154 -8.53 -18.84 0.25
N VAL A 155 -7.74 -17.85 -0.16
CA VAL A 155 -6.40 -18.08 -0.76
C VAL A 155 -5.42 -18.55 0.31
N ASN A 156 -5.47 -17.98 1.50
CA ASN A 156 -4.62 -18.37 2.62
C ASN A 156 -4.88 -19.82 3.07
N ALA A 157 -6.12 -20.26 3.04
CA ALA A 157 -6.52 -21.65 3.33
C ALA A 157 -6.14 -22.64 2.20
N SER A 158 -5.72 -22.17 1.02
CA SER A 158 -5.45 -23.01 -0.14
C SER A 158 -3.99 -23.48 -0.18
N LYS A 159 -3.76 -24.74 -0.61
CA LYS A 159 -2.40 -25.30 -0.84
C LYS A 159 -1.62 -24.59 -1.96
N LYS A 160 -2.32 -24.02 -2.95
CA LYS A 160 -1.71 -23.31 -4.10
C LYS A 160 -2.11 -21.84 -4.07
N LYS A 161 -1.13 -20.96 -3.88
CA LYS A 161 -1.30 -19.50 -3.89
C LYS A 161 -0.80 -18.94 -5.23
N THR A 162 -1.70 -18.85 -6.22
CA THR A 162 -1.39 -18.31 -7.55
C THR A 162 -2.36 -17.18 -7.89
N SER A 163 -1.93 -16.25 -8.76
CA SER A 163 -2.81 -15.16 -9.25
C SER A 163 -4.10 -15.71 -9.89
N SER A 164 -4.01 -16.86 -10.58
CA SER A 164 -5.19 -17.51 -11.16
C SER A 164 -6.15 -18.06 -10.08
N SER A 165 -5.64 -18.48 -8.91
CA SER A 165 -6.50 -18.92 -7.82
C SER A 165 -7.23 -17.76 -7.16
N TYR A 166 -6.60 -16.58 -7.09
CA TYR A 166 -7.21 -15.36 -6.59
C TYR A 166 -8.40 -14.94 -7.48
N LEU A 167 -8.16 -14.82 -8.79
CA LEU A 167 -9.21 -14.47 -9.74
C LEU A 167 -10.39 -15.45 -9.72
N LYS A 168 -10.12 -16.77 -9.66
CA LYS A 168 -11.19 -17.78 -9.56
C LYS A 168 -12.05 -17.60 -8.31
N LYS A 169 -11.47 -17.16 -7.20
CA LYS A 169 -12.20 -16.95 -5.94
C LYS A 169 -13.02 -15.68 -5.98
N ILE A 170 -12.50 -14.60 -6.60
CA ILE A 170 -13.30 -13.39 -6.87
C ILE A 170 -14.54 -13.76 -7.69
N LEU A 171 -14.38 -14.48 -8.81
CA LEU A 171 -15.49 -14.92 -9.65
C LEU A 171 -16.49 -15.77 -8.85
N LEU A 172 -16.00 -16.70 -8.02
CA LEU A 172 -16.86 -17.52 -7.17
C LEU A 172 -17.70 -16.66 -6.22
N CYS A 173 -17.12 -15.67 -5.57
CA CYS A 173 -17.82 -14.74 -4.68
C CYS A 173 -18.90 -13.95 -5.42
N ILE A 174 -18.57 -13.44 -6.60
CA ILE A 174 -19.49 -12.68 -7.45
C ILE A 174 -20.70 -13.54 -7.86
N PHE A 175 -20.47 -14.77 -8.37
CA PHE A 175 -21.53 -15.67 -8.79
C PHE A 175 -22.36 -16.22 -7.63
N LYS A 176 -21.76 -16.43 -6.45
CA LYS A 176 -22.51 -16.76 -5.22
C LYS A 176 -23.35 -15.59 -4.71
N GLY A 177 -23.17 -14.40 -5.28
CA GLY A 177 -23.93 -13.23 -4.90
C GLY A 177 -23.58 -12.67 -3.53
N ILE A 178 -22.37 -12.90 -3.03
CA ILE A 178 -21.88 -12.35 -1.76
C ILE A 178 -22.04 -10.84 -1.76
N LYS A 179 -22.52 -10.31 -0.65
CA LYS A 179 -22.75 -8.88 -0.43
C LYS A 179 -22.64 -8.56 1.05
N TYR A 180 -22.37 -7.30 1.32
CA TYR A 180 -22.27 -6.74 2.66
C TYR A 180 -23.10 -5.46 2.74
N ASP A 181 -23.70 -5.22 3.89
CA ASP A 181 -24.29 -3.94 4.20
C ASP A 181 -23.20 -3.09 4.88
N PHE A 182 -22.93 -1.93 4.30
CA PHE A 182 -21.94 -0.99 4.77
C PHE A 182 -22.62 0.26 5.32
N CYS A 183 -22.18 0.71 6.49
CA CYS A 183 -22.39 2.05 6.99
C CYS A 183 -21.04 2.76 6.98
N ILE A 184 -20.91 3.80 6.16
CA ILE A 184 -19.66 4.50 5.91
C ILE A 184 -19.82 5.92 6.39
N HIS A 185 -18.93 6.36 7.27
CA HIS A 185 -18.87 7.75 7.74
C HIS A 185 -17.65 8.42 7.13
N ILE A 186 -17.86 9.55 6.46
CA ILE A 186 -16.78 10.34 5.85
C ILE A 186 -16.91 11.77 6.36
N ASP A 187 -15.94 12.20 7.16
CA ASP A 187 -15.94 13.53 7.80
C ASP A 187 -17.29 13.86 8.48
N GLY A 188 -17.91 12.84 9.12
CA GLY A 188 -19.18 12.96 9.82
C GLY A 188 -20.43 12.74 8.96
N ASN A 189 -20.32 12.65 7.64
CA ASN A 189 -21.44 12.31 6.76
C ASN A 189 -21.65 10.80 6.68
N GLU A 190 -22.86 10.33 6.90
CA GLU A 190 -23.22 8.90 6.87
C GLU A 190 -23.73 8.50 5.48
N ILE A 191 -23.24 7.34 5.00
CA ILE A 191 -23.66 6.70 3.74
C ILE A 191 -23.97 5.24 4.04
N LYS A 192 -25.22 4.83 3.81
CA LYS A 192 -25.65 3.43 3.90
C LYS A 192 -25.80 2.83 2.51
N THR A 193 -25.18 1.68 2.28
CA THR A 193 -25.25 1.02 0.99
C THR A 193 -25.00 -0.49 1.12
N THR A 194 -25.48 -1.26 0.13
CA THR A 194 -25.17 -2.69 -0.01
C THR A 194 -24.19 -2.86 -1.16
N GLY A 195 -23.01 -3.38 -0.86
CA GLY A 195 -21.93 -3.52 -1.81
C GLY A 195 -21.21 -4.87 -1.73
N ILE A 196 -20.22 -5.04 -2.59
CA ILE A 196 -19.32 -6.20 -2.57
C ILE A 196 -17.99 -5.86 -1.91
N VAL A 197 -17.55 -4.61 -1.95
CA VAL A 197 -16.35 -4.12 -1.28
C VAL A 197 -16.49 -2.63 -0.95
N ALA A 198 -15.94 -2.25 0.19
CA ALA A 198 -15.70 -0.86 0.57
C ALA A 198 -14.23 -0.72 0.97
N ALA A 199 -13.51 0.21 0.37
CA ALA A 199 -12.08 0.41 0.56
C ALA A 199 -11.72 1.87 0.76
N VAL A 200 -10.64 2.09 1.51
CA VAL A 200 -9.96 3.39 1.66
C VAL A 200 -8.58 3.25 1.03
N LEU A 201 -8.20 4.22 0.23
CA LEU A 201 -6.97 4.23 -0.56
C LEU A 201 -6.17 5.52 -0.32
N ASN A 202 -4.84 5.40 -0.44
CA ASN A 202 -3.90 6.51 -0.52
C ASN A 202 -3.05 6.39 -1.79
N GLY A 203 -3.67 5.97 -2.89
CA GLY A 203 -3.02 5.80 -4.19
C GLY A 203 -3.97 5.17 -5.20
N ALA A 204 -3.67 5.37 -6.47
CA ALA A 204 -4.58 5.00 -7.55
C ALA A 204 -4.55 3.50 -7.89
N VAL A 205 -3.46 2.80 -7.58
CA VAL A 205 -3.13 1.48 -8.14
C VAL A 205 -3.02 0.43 -7.05
N LEU A 206 -3.67 -0.72 -7.26
CA LEU A 206 -3.66 -1.88 -6.37
C LEU A 206 -3.60 -3.19 -7.16
N ALA A 207 -3.39 -4.31 -6.43
CA ALA A 207 -3.51 -5.67 -6.93
C ALA A 207 -2.68 -5.98 -8.18
N GLY A 208 -1.44 -5.44 -8.22
CA GLY A 208 -0.48 -5.69 -9.30
C GLY A 208 -0.68 -4.83 -10.53
N GLY A 209 -1.06 -3.57 -10.34
CA GLY A 209 -1.16 -2.59 -11.43
C GLY A 209 -2.58 -2.28 -11.89
N MET A 210 -3.60 -2.65 -11.12
CA MET A 210 -4.98 -2.30 -11.43
C MET A 210 -5.34 -0.92 -10.89
N HIS A 211 -5.99 -0.09 -11.69
CA HIS A 211 -6.38 1.28 -11.34
C HIS A 211 -7.74 1.31 -10.63
N PHE A 212 -7.73 1.20 -9.32
CA PHE A 212 -8.95 1.22 -8.50
C PHE A 212 -9.51 2.62 -8.27
N CYS A 213 -8.64 3.62 -8.12
CA CYS A 213 -9.08 4.99 -7.87
C CYS A 213 -8.21 5.99 -8.63
N SER A 214 -8.48 6.20 -9.92
CA SER A 214 -7.70 7.12 -10.75
C SER A 214 -7.61 8.57 -10.23
N PRO A 215 -8.58 9.11 -9.47
CA PRO A 215 -8.45 10.43 -8.84
C PRO A 215 -7.49 10.47 -7.64
N ALA A 216 -7.22 9.33 -6.98
CA ALA A 216 -6.43 9.29 -5.76
C ALA A 216 -5.01 9.81 -5.97
N LYS A 217 -4.52 10.58 -4.98
CA LYS A 217 -3.17 11.12 -4.92
C LYS A 217 -2.55 10.79 -3.58
N ILE A 218 -1.24 10.65 -3.57
CA ILE A 218 -0.48 10.26 -2.37
C ILE A 218 -0.07 11.45 -1.49
N ASP A 219 -0.41 12.70 -1.89
CA ASP A 219 0.15 13.94 -1.33
C ASP A 219 -0.87 15.10 -1.25
N ASP A 220 -2.17 14.84 -1.29
CA ASP A 220 -3.19 15.90 -1.26
C ASP A 220 -3.92 16.07 0.10
N GLY A 221 -3.52 15.30 1.10
CA GLY A 221 -4.08 15.37 2.46
C GLY A 221 -5.48 14.76 2.57
N LEU A 222 -5.87 13.89 1.63
CA LEU A 222 -7.16 13.22 1.61
C LEU A 222 -7.02 11.70 1.52
N LEU A 223 -8.01 11.00 2.04
CA LEU A 223 -8.26 9.59 1.81
C LEU A 223 -9.30 9.47 0.70
N ASP A 224 -9.11 8.53 -0.20
CA ASP A 224 -10.08 8.17 -1.21
C ASP A 224 -10.85 6.92 -0.79
N ALA A 225 -12.15 7.05 -0.59
CA ALA A 225 -13.04 5.93 -0.28
C ALA A 225 -13.78 5.49 -1.54
N ILE A 226 -13.74 4.22 -1.86
CA ILE A 226 -14.52 3.62 -2.94
C ILE A 226 -15.48 2.56 -2.39
N VAL A 227 -16.65 2.49 -3.00
CA VAL A 227 -17.63 1.43 -2.76
C VAL A 227 -18.06 0.84 -4.08
N VAL A 228 -17.93 -0.48 -4.21
CA VAL A 228 -18.47 -1.22 -5.36
C VAL A 228 -19.82 -1.79 -4.94
N GLU A 229 -20.91 -1.18 -5.43
CA GLU A 229 -22.26 -1.63 -5.12
C GLU A 229 -22.57 -3.01 -5.69
N LYS A 230 -23.43 -3.75 -4.99
CA LYS A 230 -23.92 -5.03 -5.46
C LYS A 230 -24.78 -4.86 -6.71
N ARG A 231 -24.42 -5.57 -7.76
CA ARG A 231 -25.18 -5.68 -9.02
C ARG A 231 -25.26 -7.12 -9.45
N ASN A 232 -25.91 -7.40 -10.59
CA ASN A 232 -25.88 -8.73 -11.18
C ASN A 232 -24.44 -9.10 -11.61
N PRO A 233 -24.08 -10.39 -11.68
CA PRO A 233 -22.72 -10.84 -11.97
C PRO A 233 -22.15 -10.26 -13.28
N VAL A 234 -22.97 -10.15 -14.32
CA VAL A 234 -22.52 -9.64 -15.64
C VAL A 234 -22.10 -8.18 -15.54
N SER A 235 -22.91 -7.32 -14.93
CA SER A 235 -22.59 -5.91 -14.72
C SER A 235 -21.35 -5.75 -13.85
N THR A 236 -21.19 -6.58 -12.80
CA THR A 236 -20.01 -6.58 -11.94
C THR A 236 -18.76 -6.93 -12.72
N LEU A 237 -18.79 -7.98 -13.56
CA LEU A 237 -17.65 -8.38 -14.40
C LEU A 237 -17.27 -7.31 -15.43
N ILE A 238 -18.27 -6.68 -16.08
CA ILE A 238 -18.03 -5.55 -16.99
C ILE A 238 -17.34 -4.40 -16.25
N THR A 239 -17.77 -4.10 -15.01
CA THR A 239 -17.15 -3.06 -14.20
C THR A 239 -15.70 -3.43 -13.85
N LEU A 240 -15.45 -4.64 -13.38
CA LEU A 240 -14.11 -5.11 -13.04
C LEU A 240 -13.16 -5.18 -14.24
N SER A 241 -13.68 -5.42 -15.47
CA SER A 241 -12.87 -5.43 -16.70
C SER A 241 -12.24 -4.06 -17.02
N LYS A 242 -12.69 -2.99 -16.39
CA LYS A 242 -12.15 -1.63 -16.56
C LYS A 242 -10.92 -1.36 -15.66
N LEU A 243 -10.70 -2.16 -14.62
CA LEU A 243 -9.59 -1.99 -13.66
C LEU A 243 -8.19 -1.89 -14.29
N PRO A 244 -7.84 -2.66 -15.35
CA PRO A 244 -6.50 -2.55 -15.92
C PRO A 244 -6.14 -1.16 -16.47
N THR A 245 -7.14 -0.40 -16.87
CA THR A 245 -6.94 0.97 -17.41
C THR A 245 -7.48 2.06 -16.51
N GLY A 246 -8.33 1.72 -15.53
CA GLY A 246 -9.07 2.65 -14.67
C GLY A 246 -10.13 3.49 -15.41
N LYS A 247 -10.14 3.49 -16.73
CA LYS A 247 -11.06 4.32 -17.53
C LYS A 247 -12.51 3.90 -17.34
N GLY A 248 -13.30 4.79 -16.74
CA GLY A 248 -14.71 4.57 -16.44
C GLY A 248 -14.97 3.46 -15.40
N PHE A 249 -14.00 3.10 -14.57
CA PHE A 249 -14.21 2.22 -13.43
C PHE A 249 -15.08 2.92 -12.39
N ILE A 250 -14.69 4.11 -11.96
CA ILE A 250 -15.54 4.98 -11.14
C ILE A 250 -16.60 5.62 -12.06
N ASP A 251 -17.84 5.18 -11.93
CA ASP A 251 -18.95 5.60 -12.79
C ASP A 251 -20.07 6.33 -12.03
N GLY A 252 -19.93 6.46 -10.71
CA GLY A 252 -20.91 7.06 -9.81
C GLY A 252 -22.21 6.25 -9.63
N LYS A 253 -22.36 5.12 -10.36
CA LYS A 253 -23.54 4.27 -10.33
C LYS A 253 -23.30 2.93 -9.66
N ILE A 254 -22.24 2.23 -10.09
CA ILE A 254 -21.83 0.93 -9.53
C ILE A 254 -20.64 1.13 -8.61
N VAL A 255 -19.67 1.95 -9.05
CA VAL A 255 -18.51 2.32 -8.24
C VAL A 255 -18.66 3.78 -7.85
N LYS A 256 -18.87 3.99 -6.57
CA LYS A 256 -18.94 5.32 -5.96
C LYS A 256 -17.58 5.68 -5.38
N HIS A 257 -17.21 6.93 -5.50
CA HIS A 257 -15.99 7.51 -4.96
C HIS A 257 -16.31 8.70 -4.09
N PHE A 258 -15.61 8.80 -2.98
CA PHE A 258 -15.71 9.88 -2.01
C PHE A 258 -14.30 10.20 -1.51
N SER A 259 -14.06 11.45 -1.14
CA SER A 259 -12.79 11.86 -0.53
C SER A 259 -13.04 12.53 0.82
N GLY A 260 -12.17 12.33 1.78
CA GLY A 260 -12.27 12.93 3.11
C GLY A 260 -11.02 12.66 3.95
N LYS A 261 -10.96 13.26 5.13
CA LYS A 261 -9.82 13.12 6.04
C LYS A 261 -9.98 11.98 7.06
N HIS A 262 -11.21 11.60 7.30
CA HIS A 262 -11.57 10.56 8.27
C HIS A 262 -12.67 9.68 7.69
N VAL A 263 -12.39 8.38 7.58
CA VAL A 263 -13.31 7.40 7.02
C VAL A 263 -13.47 6.23 7.99
N VAL A 264 -14.72 5.98 8.40
CA VAL A 264 -15.09 4.81 9.20
C VAL A 264 -15.94 3.89 8.35
N ILE A 265 -15.61 2.60 8.28
CA ILE A 265 -16.41 1.59 7.57
C ILE A 265 -16.91 0.54 8.55
N GLU A 266 -18.21 0.51 8.74
CA GLU A 266 -18.90 -0.47 9.58
C GLU A 266 -19.61 -1.51 8.71
N THR A 267 -19.49 -2.77 9.09
CA THR A 267 -20.17 -3.91 8.50
C THR A 267 -20.15 -5.08 9.48
N ASN A 268 -20.93 -6.11 9.22
CA ASN A 268 -20.93 -7.34 10.02
C ASN A 268 -19.72 -8.27 9.78
N GLN A 269 -18.80 -7.91 8.88
CA GLN A 269 -17.57 -8.67 8.65
C GLN A 269 -16.51 -8.32 9.70
N PRO A 270 -15.99 -9.30 10.49
CA PRO A 270 -15.04 -9.01 11.56
C PRO A 270 -13.62 -8.70 11.08
N LEU A 271 -13.27 -9.14 9.86
CA LEU A 271 -11.92 -8.99 9.31
C LEU A 271 -11.78 -7.71 8.50
N ILE A 272 -10.57 -7.17 8.51
CA ILE A 272 -10.12 -6.06 7.66
C ILE A 272 -8.93 -6.56 6.86
N ASP A 273 -8.88 -6.28 5.58
CA ASP A 273 -7.67 -6.40 4.78
C ASP A 273 -6.94 -5.05 4.77
N ILE A 274 -5.68 -5.08 5.15
CA ILE A 274 -4.78 -3.92 5.17
C ILE A 274 -3.52 -4.31 4.40
N ASP A 275 -3.31 -3.71 3.24
CA ASP A 275 -2.19 -3.99 2.33
C ASP A 275 -1.96 -5.51 2.08
N GLY A 276 -3.04 -6.29 2.01
CA GLY A 276 -3.02 -7.74 1.76
C GLY A 276 -2.84 -8.62 3.00
N GLU A 277 -2.87 -8.05 4.21
CA GLU A 277 -2.85 -8.77 5.48
C GLU A 277 -4.20 -8.68 6.19
N LEU A 278 -4.69 -9.82 6.70
CA LEU A 278 -5.96 -9.88 7.42
C LEU A 278 -5.77 -9.60 8.91
N PHE A 279 -6.58 -8.69 9.43
CA PHE A 279 -6.63 -8.35 10.86
C PHE A 279 -8.03 -8.61 11.41
N GLU A 280 -8.10 -9.29 12.55
CA GLU A 280 -9.34 -9.53 13.31
C GLU A 280 -9.60 -8.41 14.32
N ASN A 281 -10.89 -8.15 14.58
CA ASN A 281 -11.37 -7.26 15.65
C ASN A 281 -10.85 -5.81 15.59
N LYS A 282 -10.24 -5.38 14.50
CA LYS A 282 -9.89 -3.98 14.32
C LYS A 282 -11.13 -3.17 13.94
N LYS A 283 -11.24 -1.98 14.54
CA LYS A 283 -12.17 -0.98 14.01
C LYS A 283 -11.62 -0.48 12.68
N PHE A 284 -12.46 -0.38 11.66
CA PHE A 284 -12.09 0.30 10.44
C PHE A 284 -12.33 1.81 10.65
N ASP A 285 -11.38 2.45 11.29
CA ASP A 285 -11.35 3.88 11.59
C ASP A 285 -10.07 4.42 10.97
N ALA A 286 -10.16 4.87 9.73
CA ALA A 286 -9.05 5.33 8.92
C ALA A 286 -8.96 6.85 8.94
N LYS A 287 -7.79 7.39 9.24
CA LYS A 287 -7.50 8.83 9.22
C LYS A 287 -6.34 9.10 8.29
N ILE A 288 -6.39 10.22 7.57
CA ILE A 288 -5.22 10.67 6.84
C ILE A 288 -4.15 11.10 7.86
N ALA A 289 -2.92 10.62 7.63
CA ALA A 289 -1.72 11.12 8.28
C ALA A 289 -0.92 11.90 7.24
N PRO A 290 -1.14 13.22 7.15
CA PRO A 290 -0.56 14.01 6.07
C PRO A 290 0.95 14.20 6.28
N ASN A 291 1.69 14.30 5.16
CA ASN A 291 3.13 14.55 5.16
C ASN A 291 3.92 13.56 6.05
N SER A 292 3.50 12.30 6.08
CA SER A 292 4.06 11.30 6.98
C SER A 292 5.49 10.92 6.64
N ILE A 293 5.85 10.94 5.36
CA ILE A 293 7.13 10.48 4.84
C ILE A 293 7.66 11.44 3.78
N ASN A 294 8.98 11.65 3.76
CA ASN A 294 9.65 12.34 2.67
C ASN A 294 10.09 11.31 1.62
N LEU A 295 9.33 11.14 0.54
CA LEU A 295 9.60 10.18 -0.53
C LEU A 295 10.40 10.82 -1.65
N ILE A 296 11.48 10.17 -2.10
CA ILE A 296 12.28 10.60 -3.27
C ILE A 296 11.50 10.23 -4.55
N LEU A 297 11.13 11.27 -5.30
CA LEU A 297 10.33 11.21 -6.54
C LEU A 297 11.10 11.82 -7.73
#